data_182591633ddcd01972c5900ece7b5878
#
_entry.id   182591633ddcd01972c5900ece7b5878
#
_cell.length_a   1.000
_cell.length_b   1.000
_cell.length_c   1.000
_cell.angle_alpha   90.00
_cell.angle_beta   90.00
_cell.angle_gamma   90.00
#
_symmetry.space_group_name_H-M   'P 1'
#
loop_
_entity.id
_entity.type
_entity.pdbx_description
1 polymer ?
#
loop_
_entity_poly.entity_id
_entity_poly.type
_entity_poly.pdbx_seq_one_letter_code
_entity_poly.pdbx_strand_id
1 'polypeptide(L)'
;MQEIEVYIDHNAQLELVGSLTYEQLRGNATYHFRYDAAWLTNHPHLSLSGDLQLHTGWQHTTKRLFGCFTDALPDRWGRRLIDKREQIVAQTENRIPRTFSDFDYLLQLDDYSRMGAFRFRIVGDKDFIGTSGEMSVPPLTSLRDFTQIAQAYEAKPDNIQWVTNLLRQGSSLGG
;
A
#
# COMPACT_ATOMS: atom_id res chain seq x y z
N MET A 1 13.57 3.48 -11.15
CA MET A 1 13.56 3.23 -9.69
C MET A 1 12.61 4.23 -9.07
N GLN A 2 11.59 3.77 -8.38
CA GLN A 2 10.62 4.63 -7.70
C GLN A 2 10.96 4.63 -6.21
N GLU A 3 11.09 5.82 -5.63
CA GLU A 3 11.36 6.00 -4.21
C GLU A 3 10.13 6.60 -3.54
N ILE A 4 9.77 6.05 -2.39
CA ILE A 4 8.69 6.56 -1.54
C ILE A 4 9.22 6.88 -0.15
N GLU A 5 8.70 7.94 0.44
CA GLU A 5 8.89 8.28 1.83
C GLU A 5 7.92 7.48 2.69
N VAL A 6 8.43 6.98 3.80
CA VAL A 6 7.68 6.22 4.79
C VAL A 6 7.50 7.09 6.02
N TYR A 7 6.27 7.32 6.38
CA TYR A 7 5.88 8.04 7.59
C TYR A 7 5.20 7.10 8.57
N ILE A 8 5.25 7.45 9.83
CA ILE A 8 4.42 6.85 10.87
C ILE A 8 3.51 7.92 11.46
N ASP A 9 2.24 7.58 11.61
CA ASP A 9 1.27 8.42 12.31
C ASP A 9 1.07 7.84 13.71
N HIS A 10 1.62 8.52 14.70
CA HIS A 10 1.52 8.13 16.10
C HIS A 10 1.00 9.29 16.93
N ASN A 11 -0.13 9.09 17.61
CA ASN A 11 -0.78 10.13 18.43
C ASN A 11 -1.05 11.44 17.69
N ALA A 12 -1.47 11.38 16.43
CA ALA A 12 -1.68 12.53 15.53
C ALA A 12 -0.38 13.34 15.26
N GLN A 13 0.77 12.74 15.51
CA GLN A 13 2.08 13.27 15.09
C GLN A 13 2.60 12.40 13.94
N LEU A 14 2.89 13.07 12.84
CA LEU A 14 3.40 12.45 11.63
C LEU A 14 4.91 12.62 11.57
N GLU A 15 5.65 11.51 11.63
CA GLU A 15 7.10 11.52 11.58
C GLU A 15 7.61 10.77 10.36
N LEU A 16 8.63 11.34 9.70
CA LEU A 16 9.34 10.67 8.61
C LEU A 16 10.25 9.59 9.20
N VAL A 17 10.02 8.35 8.81
CA VAL A 17 10.80 7.19 9.27
C VAL A 17 11.97 6.90 8.34
N GLY A 18 11.77 7.08 7.04
CA GLY A 18 12.80 6.79 6.05
C GLY A 18 12.29 6.72 4.63
N SER A 19 13.11 6.14 3.76
CA SER A 19 12.80 5.93 2.34
C SER A 19 12.80 4.45 1.98
N LEU A 20 11.81 4.05 1.17
CA LEU A 20 11.68 2.71 0.61
C LEU A 20 11.76 2.78 -0.91
N THR A 21 12.60 1.94 -1.51
CA THR A 21 12.69 1.81 -2.97
C THR A 21 12.53 0.37 -3.42
N TYR A 22 12.18 0.21 -4.68
CA TYR A 22 12.00 -1.07 -5.31
C TYR A 22 12.74 -1.11 -6.64
N GLU A 23 13.43 -2.22 -6.86
CA GLU A 23 14.09 -2.51 -8.12
C GLU A 23 13.78 -3.94 -8.56
N GLN A 24 13.54 -4.10 -9.86
CA GLN A 24 13.36 -5.43 -10.45
C GLN A 24 14.43 -5.63 -11.54
N LEU A 25 15.33 -6.58 -11.29
CA LEU A 25 16.39 -6.94 -12.23
C LEU A 25 16.26 -8.43 -12.58
N ARG A 26 16.11 -8.72 -13.88
CA ARG A 26 16.05 -10.09 -14.41
C ARG A 26 15.07 -11.02 -13.69
N GLY A 27 13.90 -10.49 -13.31
CA GLY A 27 12.87 -11.25 -12.61
C GLY A 27 13.03 -11.34 -11.09
N ASN A 28 14.13 -10.81 -10.53
CA ASN A 28 14.33 -10.73 -9.09
C ASN A 28 13.91 -9.35 -8.58
N ALA A 29 13.02 -9.35 -7.59
CA ALA A 29 12.63 -8.15 -6.85
C ALA A 29 13.65 -7.89 -5.74
N THR A 30 14.08 -6.65 -5.60
CA THR A 30 14.91 -6.19 -4.49
C THR A 30 14.29 -4.94 -3.91
N TYR A 31 14.11 -4.93 -2.60
CA TYR A 31 13.59 -3.81 -1.85
C TYR A 31 14.72 -3.20 -1.03
N HIS A 32 14.80 -1.88 -1.02
CA HIS A 32 15.81 -1.16 -0.27
C HIS A 32 15.11 -0.19 0.67
N PHE A 33 15.55 -0.16 1.91
CA PHE A 33 15.07 0.78 2.91
C PHE A 33 16.23 1.50 3.58
N ARG A 34 16.03 2.75 3.91
CA ARG A 34 16.97 3.58 4.65
C ARG A 34 16.20 4.41 5.66
N TYR A 35 16.62 4.33 6.91
CA TYR A 35 16.10 5.20 7.96
C TYR A 35 16.49 6.67 7.72
N ASP A 36 15.59 7.57 8.07
CA ASP A 36 15.89 8.99 8.18
C ASP A 36 16.80 9.25 9.40
N ALA A 37 17.71 10.22 9.28
CA ALA A 37 18.67 10.53 10.33
C ALA A 37 18.01 11.13 11.59
N ALA A 38 16.97 11.95 11.41
CA ALA A 38 16.22 12.51 12.53
C ALA A 38 15.42 11.41 13.25
N TRP A 39 14.85 10.46 12.52
CA TRP A 39 14.20 9.28 13.11
C TRP A 39 15.17 8.51 14.03
N LEU A 40 16.35 8.17 13.54
CA LEU A 40 17.36 7.44 14.32
C LEU A 40 17.83 8.20 15.56
N THR A 41 17.89 9.53 15.46
CA THR A 41 18.26 10.39 16.60
C THR A 41 17.16 10.42 17.67
N ASN A 42 15.91 10.53 17.23
CA ASN A 42 14.75 10.63 18.13
C ASN A 42 14.35 9.26 18.71
N HIS A 43 14.61 8.19 17.98
CA HIS A 43 14.18 6.82 18.32
C HIS A 43 15.34 5.81 18.26
N PRO A 44 16.43 5.98 19.05
CA PRO A 44 17.66 5.19 18.93
C PRO A 44 17.50 3.70 19.27
N HIS A 45 16.36 3.32 19.84
CA HIS A 45 16.07 1.94 20.26
C HIS A 45 14.83 1.35 19.61
N LEU A 46 14.15 2.09 18.71
CA LEU A 46 12.92 1.67 18.08
C LEU A 46 13.19 1.12 16.68
N SER A 47 13.40 -0.18 16.56
CA SER A 47 13.43 -0.87 15.28
C SER A 47 12.01 -1.15 14.79
N LEU A 48 11.75 -0.97 13.49
CA LEU A 48 10.43 -1.24 12.88
C LEU A 48 10.15 -2.75 12.77
N SER A 49 11.19 -3.54 12.57
CA SER A 49 11.11 -5.00 12.49
C SER A 49 12.48 -5.63 12.68
N GLY A 50 12.51 -6.93 12.95
CA GLY A 50 13.76 -7.65 13.21
C GLY A 50 14.70 -7.78 12.00
N ASP A 51 14.23 -7.51 10.80
CA ASP A 51 14.98 -7.50 9.55
C ASP A 51 15.50 -6.11 9.14
N LEU A 52 15.26 -5.08 9.96
CA LEU A 52 15.76 -3.72 9.79
C LEU A 52 16.65 -3.31 10.96
N GLN A 53 17.93 -3.04 10.68
CA GLN A 53 18.89 -2.58 11.68
C GLN A 53 18.89 -1.05 11.78
N LEU A 54 19.08 -0.51 12.99
CA LEU A 54 19.08 0.93 13.25
C LEU A 54 20.42 1.57 12.82
N HIS A 55 20.52 1.89 11.52
CA HIS A 55 21.65 2.64 10.97
C HIS A 55 21.24 3.46 9.74
N THR A 56 22.05 4.43 9.34
CA THR A 56 21.76 5.38 8.27
C THR A 56 21.97 4.82 6.85
N GLY A 57 22.53 3.63 6.70
CA GLY A 57 22.81 3.02 5.40
C GLY A 57 21.59 2.39 4.75
N TRP A 58 21.66 2.18 3.45
CA TRP A 58 20.68 1.37 2.74
C TRP A 58 20.77 -0.09 3.17
N GLN A 59 19.63 -0.65 3.51
CA GLN A 59 19.42 -2.06 3.80
C GLN A 59 18.61 -2.66 2.67
N HIS A 60 18.86 -3.90 2.33
CA HIS A 60 18.17 -4.55 1.22
C HIS A 60 17.68 -5.94 1.57
N THR A 61 16.58 -6.31 0.96
CA THR A 61 16.06 -7.68 0.99
C THR A 61 15.63 -8.10 -0.42
N THR A 62 15.80 -9.38 -0.71
CA THR A 62 15.39 -9.98 -1.97
C THR A 62 14.20 -10.91 -1.74
N LYS A 63 13.28 -11.00 -2.69
CA LYS A 63 12.11 -11.87 -2.71
C LYS A 63 10.92 -11.40 -1.88
N ARG A 64 11.11 -10.71 -0.75
CA ARG A 64 10.02 -10.24 0.12
C ARG A 64 10.27 -8.81 0.57
N LEU A 65 9.21 -8.08 0.74
CA LEU A 65 9.24 -6.79 1.41
C LEU A 65 9.64 -6.96 2.89
N PHE A 66 10.22 -5.94 3.52
CA PHE A 66 10.55 -5.97 4.96
C PHE A 66 9.30 -6.25 5.80
N GLY A 67 9.48 -6.99 6.88
CA GLY A 67 8.38 -7.50 7.70
C GLY A 67 7.40 -6.44 8.15
N CYS A 68 7.90 -5.28 8.64
CA CYS A 68 7.06 -4.17 9.08
C CYS A 68 6.12 -3.62 7.98
N PHE A 69 6.49 -3.70 6.71
CA PHE A 69 5.66 -3.21 5.62
C PHE A 69 4.71 -4.27 5.06
N THR A 70 4.92 -5.55 5.38
CA THR A 70 4.01 -6.61 4.93
C THR A 70 2.62 -6.48 5.55
N ASP A 71 2.53 -5.96 6.77
CA ASP A 71 1.26 -5.73 7.45
C ASP A 71 0.46 -4.57 6.85
N ALA A 72 1.14 -3.67 6.12
CA ALA A 72 0.51 -2.59 5.37
C ALA A 72 0.04 -3.01 3.97
N LEU A 73 0.30 -4.25 3.55
CA LEU A 73 -0.16 -4.77 2.26
C LEU A 73 -1.64 -5.16 2.32
N PRO A 74 -2.34 -5.13 1.17
CA PRO A 74 -3.67 -5.69 1.09
C PRO A 74 -3.64 -7.20 1.37
N ASP A 75 -4.68 -7.68 2.03
CA ASP A 75 -4.92 -9.09 2.20
C ASP A 75 -5.20 -9.80 0.86
N ARG A 76 -5.48 -11.09 0.89
CA ARG A 76 -5.79 -11.87 -0.32
C ARG A 76 -6.99 -11.31 -1.09
N TRP A 77 -8.00 -10.83 -0.39
CA TRP A 77 -9.19 -10.26 -1.00
C TRP A 77 -8.87 -8.91 -1.65
N GLY A 78 -8.21 -8.02 -0.94
CA GLY A 78 -7.77 -6.72 -1.46
C GLY A 78 -6.89 -6.87 -2.71
N ARG A 79 -5.95 -7.82 -2.73
CA ARG A 79 -5.12 -8.12 -3.92
C ARG A 79 -5.98 -8.55 -5.11
N ARG A 80 -6.97 -9.43 -4.92
CA ARG A 80 -7.88 -9.85 -6.00
C ARG A 80 -8.68 -8.68 -6.58
N LEU A 81 -9.12 -7.75 -5.73
CA LEU A 81 -9.83 -6.56 -6.19
C LEU A 81 -8.93 -5.63 -7.01
N ILE A 82 -7.69 -5.42 -6.57
CA ILE A 82 -6.69 -4.62 -7.28
C ILE A 82 -6.38 -5.26 -8.65
N ASP A 83 -6.15 -6.57 -8.68
CA ASP A 83 -5.88 -7.31 -9.91
C ASP A 83 -7.08 -7.25 -10.88
N LYS A 84 -8.28 -7.40 -10.35
CA LYS A 84 -9.50 -7.31 -11.17
C LYS A 84 -9.69 -5.90 -11.74
N ARG A 85 -9.45 -4.86 -10.94
CA ARG A 85 -9.46 -3.47 -11.42
C ARG A 85 -8.47 -3.27 -12.56
N GLU A 86 -7.24 -3.76 -12.40
CA GLU A 86 -6.22 -3.67 -13.44
C GLU A 86 -6.65 -4.39 -14.74
N GLN A 87 -7.24 -5.57 -14.62
CA GLN A 87 -7.77 -6.30 -15.79
C GLN A 87 -8.82 -5.49 -16.56
N ILE A 88 -9.77 -4.87 -15.85
CA ILE A 88 -10.81 -4.06 -16.48
C ILE A 88 -10.22 -2.82 -17.14
N VAL A 89 -9.30 -2.12 -16.46
CA VAL A 89 -8.61 -0.95 -17.02
C VAL A 89 -7.81 -1.34 -18.25
N ALA A 90 -7.04 -2.43 -18.17
CA ALA A 90 -6.24 -2.91 -19.29
C ALA A 90 -7.09 -3.28 -20.51
N GLN A 91 -8.27 -3.89 -20.30
CA GLN A 91 -9.23 -4.15 -21.38
C GLN A 91 -9.75 -2.85 -22.01
N THR A 92 -10.12 -1.86 -21.19
CA THR A 92 -10.62 -0.57 -21.67
C THR A 92 -9.54 0.19 -22.48
N GLU A 93 -8.28 0.09 -22.03
CA GLU A 93 -7.12 0.72 -22.67
C GLU A 93 -6.50 -0.14 -23.80
N ASN A 94 -7.05 -1.32 -24.07
CA ASN A 94 -6.56 -2.28 -25.06
C ASN A 94 -5.07 -2.63 -24.89
N ARG A 95 -4.65 -2.89 -23.65
CA ARG A 95 -3.30 -3.28 -23.26
C ARG A 95 -3.26 -4.58 -22.45
N ILE A 96 -2.07 -5.14 -22.28
CA ILE A 96 -1.87 -6.29 -21.41
C ILE A 96 -1.96 -5.83 -19.93
N PRO A 97 -2.70 -6.55 -19.05
CA PRO A 97 -2.72 -6.26 -17.62
C PRO A 97 -1.32 -6.35 -16.99
N ARG A 98 -1.01 -5.42 -16.10
CA ARG A 98 0.24 -5.44 -15.35
C ARG A 98 0.19 -6.53 -14.26
N THR A 99 1.34 -7.12 -13.98
CA THR A 99 1.53 -7.96 -12.80
C THR A 99 2.13 -7.09 -11.69
N PHE A 100 1.49 -7.08 -10.54
CA PHE A 100 1.90 -6.25 -9.42
C PHE A 100 2.93 -6.96 -8.52
N SER A 101 3.95 -6.22 -8.10
CA SER A 101 4.83 -6.56 -6.99
C SER A 101 4.20 -6.15 -5.66
N ASP A 102 4.79 -6.58 -4.52
CA ASP A 102 4.36 -6.09 -3.21
C ASP A 102 4.49 -4.57 -3.09
N PHE A 103 5.49 -3.97 -3.72
CA PHE A 103 5.64 -2.52 -3.78
C PHE A 103 4.49 -1.86 -4.53
N ASP A 104 4.09 -2.41 -5.67
CA ASP A 104 2.94 -1.89 -6.42
C ASP A 104 1.66 -1.98 -5.60
N TYR A 105 1.45 -3.09 -4.87
CA TYR A 105 0.29 -3.22 -3.99
C TYR A 105 0.28 -2.16 -2.87
N LEU A 106 1.44 -1.80 -2.29
CA LEU A 106 1.51 -0.70 -1.33
C LEU A 106 1.00 0.62 -1.92
N LEU A 107 1.31 0.88 -3.20
CA LEU A 107 0.93 2.11 -3.90
C LEU A 107 -0.55 2.13 -4.34
N GLN A 108 -1.21 0.98 -4.38
CA GLN A 108 -2.62 0.86 -4.79
C GLN A 108 -3.61 1.05 -3.65
N LEU A 109 -3.15 1.00 -2.39
CA LEU A 109 -4.01 1.15 -1.24
C LEU A 109 -4.28 2.62 -0.93
N ASP A 110 -5.54 2.90 -0.63
CA ASP A 110 -5.94 4.17 -0.05
C ASP A 110 -5.33 4.33 1.35
N ASP A 111 -4.89 5.54 1.68
CA ASP A 111 -4.23 5.83 2.94
C ASP A 111 -5.13 5.56 4.17
N TYR A 112 -6.44 5.81 4.03
CA TYR A 112 -7.40 5.58 5.12
C TYR A 112 -7.81 4.11 5.30
N SER A 113 -7.68 3.30 4.25
CA SER A 113 -8.01 1.87 4.30
C SER A 113 -6.81 0.99 4.66
N ARG A 114 -5.62 1.59 4.77
CA ARG A 114 -4.39 0.90 5.13
C ARG A 114 -4.38 0.50 6.59
N MET A 115 -4.03 -0.75 6.86
CA MET A 115 -3.82 -1.20 8.24
C MET A 115 -2.50 -0.68 8.80
N GLY A 116 -2.50 -0.36 10.08
CA GLY A 116 -1.31 0.09 10.80
C GLY A 116 -1.10 1.60 10.73
N ALA A 117 0.04 2.05 11.27
CA ALA A 117 0.38 3.47 11.42
C ALA A 117 1.21 4.02 10.25
N PHE A 118 1.60 3.19 9.28
CA PHE A 118 2.43 3.63 8.16
C PHE A 118 1.62 4.39 7.12
N ARG A 119 2.18 5.51 6.69
CA ARG A 119 1.70 6.30 5.56
C ARG A 119 2.83 6.46 4.55
N PHE A 120 2.48 6.47 3.28
CA PHE A 120 3.46 6.50 2.19
C PHE A 120 3.22 7.72 1.30
N ARG A 121 4.31 8.34 0.86
CA ARG A 121 4.29 9.48 -0.05
C ARG A 121 5.36 9.30 -1.13
N ILE A 122 5.03 9.61 -2.38
CA ILE A 122 6.03 9.66 -3.44
C ILE A 122 6.97 10.84 -3.18
N VAL A 123 8.27 10.62 -3.31
CA VAL A 123 9.25 11.69 -3.11
C VAL A 123 8.96 12.86 -4.04
N GLY A 124 8.78 14.03 -3.45
CA GLY A 124 8.44 15.26 -4.17
C GLY A 124 6.95 15.57 -4.27
N ASP A 125 6.06 14.65 -3.93
CA ASP A 125 4.62 14.91 -3.86
C ASP A 125 4.25 15.60 -2.54
N LYS A 126 3.13 16.32 -2.55
CA LYS A 126 2.57 16.96 -1.35
C LYS A 126 1.66 16.03 -0.58
N ASP A 127 0.94 15.16 -1.29
CA ASP A 127 -0.11 14.32 -0.73
C ASP A 127 0.39 12.89 -0.49
N PHE A 128 -0.15 12.24 0.54
CA PHE A 128 0.07 10.82 0.76
C PHE A 128 -0.63 9.99 -0.32
N ILE A 129 -0.07 8.84 -0.62
CA ILE A 129 -0.62 7.91 -1.59
C ILE A 129 -2.02 7.50 -1.14
N GLY A 130 -3.02 7.72 -2.02
CA GLY A 130 -4.41 7.39 -1.77
C GLY A 130 -5.24 8.48 -1.08
N THR A 131 -4.67 9.65 -0.74
CA THR A 131 -5.44 10.77 -0.17
C THR A 131 -6.03 11.71 -1.21
N SER A 132 -5.43 11.79 -2.38
CA SER A 132 -5.87 12.67 -3.47
C SER A 132 -6.62 11.90 -4.54
N GLY A 133 -7.89 12.23 -4.76
CA GLY A 133 -8.68 11.79 -5.89
C GLY A 133 -9.84 10.86 -5.58
N GLU A 134 -10.37 10.23 -6.60
CA GLU A 134 -11.56 9.37 -6.60
C GLU A 134 -11.51 8.14 -5.66
N MET A 135 -10.42 7.96 -4.94
CA MET A 135 -10.16 6.82 -4.04
C MET A 135 -10.36 7.15 -2.55
N SER A 136 -10.80 8.35 -2.17
CA SER A 136 -11.07 8.64 -0.76
C SER A 136 -12.25 7.83 -0.22
N VAL A 137 -12.04 7.15 0.89
CA VAL A 137 -13.09 6.34 1.56
C VAL A 137 -14.16 7.28 2.12
N PRO A 138 -15.46 7.08 1.82
CA PRO A 138 -16.52 7.74 2.56
C PRO A 138 -16.47 7.28 4.02
N PRO A 139 -16.56 8.18 5.00
CA PRO A 139 -16.64 7.78 6.39
C PRO A 139 -17.89 6.94 6.62
N LEU A 140 -17.75 5.80 7.27
CA LEU A 140 -18.81 4.95 7.80
C LEU A 140 -19.71 4.25 6.75
N THR A 141 -19.14 3.28 6.06
CA THR A 141 -19.98 2.26 5.42
C THR A 141 -20.34 1.20 6.45
N SER A 142 -21.61 0.90 6.61
CA SER A 142 -22.03 -0.15 7.52
C SER A 142 -21.62 -1.53 7.00
N LEU A 143 -21.40 -2.50 7.89
CA LEU A 143 -21.14 -3.90 7.50
C LEU A 143 -22.21 -4.43 6.53
N ARG A 144 -23.45 -3.95 6.67
CA ARG A 144 -24.57 -4.29 5.80
C ARG A 144 -24.37 -3.78 4.38
N ASP A 145 -23.90 -2.54 4.23
CA ASP A 145 -23.62 -1.95 2.90
C ASP A 145 -22.49 -2.68 2.23
N PHE A 146 -21.43 -3.03 2.98
CA PHE A 146 -20.33 -3.83 2.49
C PHE A 146 -20.80 -5.21 1.99
N THR A 147 -21.66 -5.90 2.75
CA THR A 147 -22.21 -7.20 2.35
C THR A 147 -23.01 -7.09 1.05
N GLN A 148 -23.85 -6.04 0.92
CA GLN A 148 -24.61 -5.80 -0.30
C GLN A 148 -23.72 -5.51 -1.52
N ILE A 149 -22.66 -4.72 -1.31
CA ILE A 149 -21.67 -4.41 -2.36
C ILE A 149 -20.93 -5.68 -2.78
N ALA A 150 -20.47 -6.50 -1.83
CA ALA A 150 -19.79 -7.76 -2.12
C ALA A 150 -20.68 -8.73 -2.91
N GLN A 151 -21.95 -8.88 -2.52
CA GLN A 151 -22.93 -9.71 -3.24
C GLN A 151 -23.20 -9.19 -4.67
N ALA A 152 -23.29 -7.88 -4.82
CA ALA A 152 -23.48 -7.28 -6.15
C ALA A 152 -22.23 -7.41 -7.04
N TYR A 153 -21.01 -7.39 -6.44
CA TYR A 153 -19.78 -7.69 -7.16
C TYR A 153 -19.75 -9.13 -7.66
N GLU A 154 -20.14 -10.10 -6.84
CA GLU A 154 -20.26 -11.51 -7.27
C GLU A 154 -21.23 -11.68 -8.43
N ALA A 155 -22.33 -10.89 -8.44
CA ALA A 155 -23.32 -10.92 -9.50
C ALA A 155 -22.87 -10.22 -10.80
N LYS A 156 -22.00 -9.19 -10.72
CA LYS A 156 -21.51 -8.38 -11.84
C LYS A 156 -20.03 -8.03 -11.69
N PRO A 157 -19.12 -8.99 -11.84
CA PRO A 157 -17.69 -8.81 -11.51
C PRO A 157 -16.92 -7.87 -12.46
N ASP A 158 -17.50 -7.50 -13.61
CA ASP A 158 -16.82 -6.69 -14.63
C ASP A 158 -17.13 -5.19 -14.53
N ASN A 159 -17.82 -4.75 -13.48
CA ASN A 159 -18.10 -3.35 -13.26
C ASN A 159 -16.99 -2.69 -12.45
N ILE A 160 -16.17 -1.85 -13.09
CA ILE A 160 -15.03 -1.17 -12.47
C ILE A 160 -15.45 -0.27 -11.28
N GLN A 161 -16.64 0.36 -11.37
CA GLN A 161 -17.13 1.21 -10.29
C GLN A 161 -17.38 0.41 -9.00
N TRP A 162 -17.90 -0.81 -9.12
CA TRP A 162 -18.09 -1.71 -8.01
C TRP A 162 -16.78 -2.15 -7.38
N VAL A 163 -15.79 -2.52 -8.22
CA VAL A 163 -14.45 -2.90 -7.77
C VAL A 163 -13.79 -1.74 -7.04
N THR A 164 -13.88 -0.52 -7.58
CA THR A 164 -13.34 0.69 -6.97
C THR A 164 -14.00 0.97 -5.62
N ASN A 165 -15.32 0.85 -5.54
CA ASN A 165 -16.05 1.04 -4.28
C ASN A 165 -15.67 0.01 -3.21
N LEU A 166 -15.47 -1.26 -3.58
CA LEU A 166 -15.00 -2.29 -2.66
C LEU A 166 -13.59 -2.00 -2.14
N LEU A 167 -12.69 -1.55 -2.99
CA LEU A 167 -11.33 -1.15 -2.59
C LEU A 167 -11.35 0.04 -1.61
N ARG A 168 -12.27 0.98 -1.79
CA ARG A 168 -12.47 2.09 -0.86
C ARG A 168 -12.98 1.66 0.51
N GLN A 169 -13.84 0.64 0.57
CA GLN A 169 -14.55 0.27 1.78
C GLN A 169 -13.83 -0.73 2.68
N GLY A 170 -12.75 -1.28 2.24
CA GLY A 170 -11.92 -2.13 3.07
C GLY A 170 -11.30 -3.30 2.35
N SER A 171 -10.10 -3.10 1.89
CA SER A 171 -9.18 -4.18 1.51
C SER A 171 -8.72 -5.00 2.74
N SER A 172 -9.13 -4.61 3.96
CA SER A 172 -8.66 -5.12 5.24
C SER A 172 -9.73 -5.87 6.06
N LEU A 173 -10.91 -6.15 5.50
CA LEU A 173 -11.98 -6.87 6.22
C LEU A 173 -11.89 -8.40 6.11
N GLY A 174 -10.77 -8.93 5.67
CA GLY A 174 -10.54 -10.36 5.49
C GLY A 174 -9.59 -10.99 6.50
N GLY A 175 -9.60 -10.54 7.74
CA GLY A 175 -8.88 -11.16 8.86
C GLY A 175 -9.79 -12.07 9.67
#